data_efa3cdf954e85ec12966cc8a1b4415bf
#
_entry.id   efa3cdf954e85ec12966cc8a1b4415bf
#
_cell.length_a   1.000
_cell.length_b   1.000
_cell.length_c   1.000
_cell.angle_alpha   90.00
_cell.angle_beta   90.00
_cell.angle_gamma   90.00
#
_symmetry.space_group_name_H-M   'P 1'
#
loop_
_entity.id
_entity.type
_entity.pdbx_description
1 polymer ?
#
loop_
_entity_poly.entity_id
_entity_poly.type
_entity_poly.pdbx_seq_one_letter_code
_entity_poly.pdbx_strand_id
1 'polypeptide(L)'
;EDPSVAPVLDRLAIEFEDALVQRAVGRVLPREASVNEETRFSYTLWPTSDSRDSGFNRLRLRMPGLVRDDDLNVKVDGVEQALTEVLNTDSLLTISLPERVFSDSLVVGFTTRVVDNATLFSVDVGDSERLGLWQAVEEVERQANIVYLPDVVSSDVLIGDLSVAPGAFTPNGDGVNDEINIRFTVYKVDQPVPEVTICDMSGRVVATLSETDATSAKHYRWDGIMDNGQMASPGMYLCKVNIGAASGNDSVVRSLALAY
;
A
#
# COMPACT_ATOMS: atom_id res chain seq x y z
N GLU A 1 15.51 -47.80 18.74
CA GLU A 1 15.93 -47.38 17.39
C GLU A 1 17.41 -47.68 17.23
N ASP A 2 17.77 -48.43 16.16
CA ASP A 2 19.14 -48.81 15.89
C ASP A 2 19.92 -47.60 15.32
N PRO A 3 20.92 -47.06 16.03
CA PRO A 3 21.66 -45.88 15.60
C PRO A 3 22.58 -46.15 14.36
N SER A 4 22.64 -47.40 13.89
CA SER A 4 23.48 -47.78 12.72
C SER A 4 22.75 -47.65 11.38
N VAL A 5 21.44 -47.36 11.37
CA VAL A 5 20.66 -47.19 10.15
C VAL A 5 20.58 -45.71 9.79
N ALA A 6 21.46 -45.28 8.90
CA ALA A 6 21.35 -43.95 8.31
C ALA A 6 20.24 -43.93 7.24
N PRO A 7 19.43 -42.86 7.16
CA PRO A 7 18.48 -42.71 6.07
C PRO A 7 19.23 -42.59 4.74
N VAL A 8 18.84 -43.44 3.78
CA VAL A 8 19.39 -43.41 2.43
C VAL A 8 18.42 -42.70 1.51
N LEU A 9 18.89 -41.65 0.85
CA LEU A 9 18.12 -40.95 -0.18
C LEU A 9 18.44 -41.62 -1.53
N ASP A 10 17.52 -42.45 -2.02
CA ASP A 10 17.71 -43.21 -3.27
C ASP A 10 17.53 -42.36 -4.53
N ARG A 11 16.72 -41.28 -4.43
CA ARG A 11 16.43 -40.41 -5.57
C ARG A 11 16.06 -39.02 -5.12
N LEU A 12 16.65 -38.02 -5.75
CA LEU A 12 16.20 -36.61 -5.74
C LEU A 12 15.78 -36.25 -7.15
N ALA A 13 14.54 -35.78 -7.32
CA ALA A 13 14.05 -35.26 -8.57
C ALA A 13 13.64 -33.79 -8.35
N ILE A 14 14.00 -32.92 -9.29
CA ILE A 14 13.57 -31.54 -9.35
C ILE A 14 12.68 -31.45 -10.58
N GLU A 15 11.42 -31.13 -10.34
CA GLU A 15 10.46 -30.78 -11.41
C GLU A 15 10.46 -29.26 -11.57
N PHE A 16 10.49 -28.78 -12.80
CA PHE A 16 10.41 -27.37 -13.12
C PHE A 16 9.49 -27.17 -14.33
N GLU A 17 8.81 -26.04 -14.36
CA GLU A 17 8.01 -25.62 -15.49
C GLU A 17 8.85 -24.69 -16.38
N ASP A 18 8.49 -24.63 -17.67
CA ASP A 18 9.09 -23.67 -18.60
C ASP A 18 8.81 -22.24 -18.10
N ALA A 19 9.81 -21.38 -18.20
CA ALA A 19 9.69 -19.99 -17.84
C ALA A 19 8.60 -19.28 -18.67
N LEU A 20 8.03 -18.23 -18.12
CA LEU A 20 7.15 -17.37 -18.90
C LEU A 20 7.95 -16.60 -19.95
N VAL A 21 9.06 -16.02 -19.53
CA VAL A 21 10.06 -15.37 -20.38
C VAL A 21 11.45 -15.65 -19.81
N GLN A 22 12.46 -15.64 -20.65
CA GLN A 22 13.84 -15.88 -20.22
C GLN A 22 14.28 -14.85 -19.16
N ARG A 23 13.92 -13.58 -19.39
CA ARG A 23 14.17 -12.48 -18.48
C ARG A 23 13.14 -11.37 -18.71
N ALA A 24 12.75 -10.70 -17.63
CA ALA A 24 11.95 -9.50 -17.68
C ALA A 24 12.63 -8.42 -16.83
N VAL A 25 12.85 -7.25 -17.42
CA VAL A 25 13.39 -6.09 -16.70
C VAL A 25 12.44 -4.91 -16.84
N GLY A 26 12.37 -4.05 -15.82
CA GLY A 26 11.44 -2.93 -15.85
C GLY A 26 11.89 -1.73 -15.03
N ARG A 27 11.13 -0.64 -15.17
CA ARG A 27 11.30 0.58 -14.37
C ARG A 27 9.99 1.35 -14.25
N VAL A 28 9.86 2.12 -13.19
CA VAL A 28 8.80 3.11 -12.98
C VAL A 28 9.29 4.52 -13.32
N LEU A 29 8.43 5.35 -13.90
CA LEU A 29 8.63 6.78 -14.13
C LEU A 29 7.33 7.55 -13.81
N PRO A 30 7.40 8.78 -13.26
CA PRO A 30 8.60 9.46 -12.75
C PRO A 30 9.17 8.74 -11.51
N ARG A 31 10.43 8.98 -11.18
CA ARG A 31 11.08 8.44 -9.97
C ARG A 31 11.00 9.38 -8.78
N GLU A 32 10.37 10.52 -8.96
CA GLU A 32 10.09 11.51 -7.92
C GLU A 32 8.63 11.91 -7.99
N ALA A 33 8.00 12.10 -6.84
CA ALA A 33 6.62 12.56 -6.72
C ALA A 33 6.47 13.46 -5.49
N SER A 34 5.38 14.23 -5.42
CA SER A 34 4.97 14.93 -4.21
C SER A 34 4.18 14.00 -3.31
N VAL A 35 4.36 14.18 -2.00
CA VAL A 35 3.70 13.32 -1.00
C VAL A 35 2.18 13.45 -1.09
N ASN A 36 1.50 12.30 -1.14
CA ASN A 36 0.04 12.17 -1.18
C ASN A 36 -0.67 12.94 -2.33
N GLU A 37 0.06 13.35 -3.36
CA GLU A 37 -0.52 13.94 -4.56
C GLU A 37 -0.77 12.88 -5.63
N GLU A 38 -1.86 13.03 -6.40
CA GLU A 38 -2.11 12.16 -7.55
C GLU A 38 -1.03 12.36 -8.59
N THR A 39 -0.25 11.32 -8.80
CA THR A 39 0.85 11.33 -9.76
C THR A 39 0.61 10.27 -10.84
N ARG A 40 0.75 10.69 -12.09
CA ARG A 40 0.70 9.78 -13.23
C ARG A 40 2.03 9.05 -13.37
N PHE A 41 2.00 7.73 -13.20
CA PHE A 41 3.15 6.85 -13.38
C PHE A 41 3.05 6.06 -14.68
N SER A 42 4.20 5.63 -15.18
CA SER A 42 4.31 4.60 -16.20
C SER A 42 5.33 3.55 -15.76
N TYR A 43 4.91 2.30 -15.74
CA TYR A 43 5.82 1.18 -15.58
C TYR A 43 6.13 0.59 -16.95
N THR A 44 7.38 0.59 -17.35
CA THR A 44 7.82 -0.01 -18.60
C THR A 44 8.55 -1.31 -18.33
N LEU A 45 8.17 -2.34 -19.08
CA LEU A 45 8.69 -3.70 -19.01
C LEU A 45 9.30 -4.08 -20.35
N TRP A 46 10.48 -4.70 -20.32
CA TRP A 46 11.17 -5.26 -21.47
C TRP A 46 11.44 -6.74 -21.22
N PRO A 47 10.60 -7.64 -21.75
CA PRO A 47 10.84 -9.07 -21.68
C PRO A 47 11.80 -9.51 -22.79
N THR A 48 12.51 -10.60 -22.52
CA THR A 48 13.26 -11.35 -23.54
C THR A 48 12.85 -12.81 -23.45
N SER A 49 12.60 -13.45 -24.58
CA SER A 49 12.12 -14.83 -24.63
C SER A 49 12.96 -15.68 -25.55
N ASP A 50 13.01 -16.97 -25.29
CA ASP A 50 13.51 -17.98 -26.22
C ASP A 50 12.35 -18.85 -26.76
N SER A 51 12.66 -19.82 -27.59
CA SER A 51 11.66 -20.67 -28.26
C SER A 51 10.92 -21.64 -27.33
N ARG A 52 11.33 -21.79 -26.06
CA ARG A 52 10.71 -22.68 -25.08
C ARG A 52 9.81 -21.91 -24.11
N ASP A 53 9.95 -20.58 -24.05
CA ASP A 53 9.18 -19.76 -23.15
C ASP A 53 7.71 -19.74 -23.56
N SER A 54 6.82 -19.74 -22.57
CA SER A 54 5.38 -19.81 -22.80
C SER A 54 4.73 -18.44 -23.00
N GLY A 55 5.46 -17.35 -22.79
CA GLY A 55 4.92 -16.00 -22.75
C GLY A 55 4.04 -15.72 -21.52
N PHE A 56 3.68 -14.49 -21.31
CA PHE A 56 2.79 -14.08 -20.21
C PHE A 56 1.62 -13.24 -20.75
N ASN A 57 0.49 -13.27 -20.05
CA ASN A 57 -0.66 -12.42 -20.34
C ASN A 57 -1.30 -11.83 -19.07
N ARG A 58 -0.62 -11.93 -17.92
CA ARG A 58 -1.01 -11.26 -16.69
C ARG A 58 0.15 -10.46 -16.12
N LEU A 59 -0.19 -9.36 -15.48
CA LEU A 59 0.75 -8.54 -14.71
C LEU A 59 0.18 -8.32 -13.32
N ARG A 60 1.07 -8.25 -12.35
CA ARG A 60 0.73 -7.92 -10.97
C ARG A 60 1.70 -6.85 -10.48
N LEU A 61 1.18 -5.65 -10.21
CA LEU A 61 1.92 -4.55 -9.63
C LEU A 61 1.58 -4.45 -8.15
N ARG A 62 2.58 -4.55 -7.28
CA ARG A 62 2.45 -4.22 -5.85
C ARG A 62 2.98 -2.82 -5.63
N MET A 63 2.14 -1.98 -5.04
CA MET A 63 2.43 -0.58 -4.72
C MET A 63 1.50 -0.11 -3.61
N PRO A 64 1.85 0.89 -2.82
CA PRO A 64 0.91 1.47 -1.89
C PRO A 64 -0.11 2.35 -2.63
N GLY A 65 -1.38 2.16 -2.34
CA GLY A 65 -2.47 2.99 -2.81
C GLY A 65 -3.25 2.44 -4.01
N LEU A 66 -4.52 2.81 -4.07
CA LEU A 66 -5.42 2.50 -5.18
C LEU A 66 -5.00 3.22 -6.46
N VAL A 67 -5.12 2.53 -7.57
CA VAL A 67 -5.00 3.11 -8.92
C VAL A 67 -6.35 3.69 -9.34
N ARG A 68 -6.34 4.82 -10.02
CA ARG A 68 -7.53 5.35 -10.66
C ARG A 68 -7.87 4.54 -11.91
N ASP A 69 -9.06 3.96 -11.92
CA ASP A 69 -9.51 3.06 -12.99
C ASP A 69 -9.65 3.77 -14.35
N ASP A 70 -10.05 5.05 -14.35
CA ASP A 70 -10.23 5.88 -15.54
C ASP A 70 -8.92 6.26 -16.25
N ASP A 71 -7.79 6.13 -15.54
CA ASP A 71 -6.47 6.46 -16.04
C ASP A 71 -5.59 5.24 -16.35
N LEU A 72 -6.09 4.02 -16.06
CA LEU A 72 -5.35 2.79 -16.33
C LEU A 72 -5.33 2.49 -17.83
N ASN A 73 -4.13 2.36 -18.38
CA ASN A 73 -3.96 1.91 -19.78
C ASN A 73 -2.72 1.03 -19.93
N VAL A 74 -2.76 0.12 -20.88
CA VAL A 74 -1.63 -0.77 -21.20
C VAL A 74 -1.35 -0.70 -22.68
N LYS A 75 -0.07 -0.63 -23.03
CA LYS A 75 0.41 -0.66 -24.43
C LYS A 75 1.45 -1.75 -24.58
N VAL A 76 1.32 -2.53 -25.65
CA VAL A 76 2.31 -3.51 -26.11
C VAL A 76 2.88 -3.01 -27.42
N ASP A 77 4.19 -2.81 -27.48
CA ASP A 77 4.89 -2.14 -28.62
C ASP A 77 4.20 -0.84 -29.09
N GLY A 78 3.74 -0.05 -28.12
CA GLY A 78 3.06 1.22 -28.36
C GLY A 78 1.59 1.11 -28.78
N VAL A 79 1.06 -0.09 -29.00
CA VAL A 79 -0.35 -0.34 -29.34
C VAL A 79 -1.15 -0.58 -28.07
N GLU A 80 -2.22 0.21 -27.89
CA GLU A 80 -3.09 0.11 -26.73
C GLU A 80 -3.86 -1.22 -26.72
N GLN A 81 -3.90 -1.86 -25.55
CA GLN A 81 -4.54 -3.15 -25.35
C GLN A 81 -5.84 -3.02 -24.57
N ALA A 82 -6.87 -3.74 -25.03
CA ALA A 82 -8.08 -3.92 -24.22
C ALA A 82 -7.80 -4.92 -23.10
N LEU A 83 -8.01 -4.50 -21.85
CA LEU A 83 -7.82 -5.36 -20.69
C LEU A 83 -8.99 -6.32 -20.54
N THR A 84 -8.72 -7.61 -20.29
CA THR A 84 -9.77 -8.62 -20.12
C THR A 84 -10.23 -8.74 -18.68
N GLU A 85 -9.37 -8.43 -17.72
CA GLU A 85 -9.66 -8.44 -16.30
C GLU A 85 -8.79 -7.40 -15.59
N VAL A 86 -9.36 -6.68 -14.62
CA VAL A 86 -8.66 -5.76 -13.73
C VAL A 86 -9.10 -6.03 -12.30
N LEU A 87 -8.14 -6.32 -11.42
CA LEU A 87 -8.32 -6.36 -9.97
C LEU A 87 -7.48 -5.25 -9.36
N ASN A 88 -8.14 -4.29 -8.72
CA ASN A 88 -7.52 -3.10 -8.14
C ASN A 88 -7.85 -3.02 -6.65
N THR A 89 -6.82 -3.09 -5.82
CA THR A 89 -6.92 -2.99 -4.35
C THR A 89 -5.93 -1.96 -3.82
N ASP A 90 -5.97 -1.67 -2.53
CA ASP A 90 -5.10 -0.67 -1.87
C ASP A 90 -3.60 -0.93 -2.00
N SER A 91 -3.20 -2.13 -2.38
CA SER A 91 -1.78 -2.51 -2.45
C SER A 91 -1.43 -3.37 -3.67
N LEU A 92 -2.41 -3.69 -4.50
CA LEU A 92 -2.24 -4.63 -5.59
C LEU A 92 -3.11 -4.27 -6.79
N LEU A 93 -2.47 -4.08 -7.93
CA LEU A 93 -3.13 -4.03 -9.23
C LEU A 93 -2.76 -5.30 -10.02
N THR A 94 -3.76 -6.10 -10.38
CA THR A 94 -3.58 -7.22 -11.31
C THR A 94 -4.37 -6.94 -12.58
N ILE A 95 -3.74 -7.12 -13.74
CA ILE A 95 -4.34 -6.95 -15.06
C ILE A 95 -4.11 -8.17 -15.92
N SER A 96 -5.09 -8.49 -16.75
CA SER A 96 -4.99 -9.57 -17.74
C SER A 96 -5.13 -9.01 -19.15
N LEU A 97 -4.29 -9.49 -20.05
CA LEU A 97 -4.22 -9.14 -21.47
C LEU A 97 -4.93 -10.21 -22.31
N PRO A 98 -5.49 -9.84 -23.48
CA PRO A 98 -6.12 -10.81 -24.36
C PRO A 98 -5.12 -11.76 -25.03
N GLU A 99 -3.90 -11.29 -25.29
CA GLU A 99 -2.85 -12.04 -25.96
C GLU A 99 -1.60 -12.18 -25.09
N ARG A 100 -0.79 -13.20 -25.39
CA ARG A 100 0.49 -13.43 -24.68
C ARG A 100 1.57 -12.51 -25.24
N VAL A 101 2.36 -11.97 -24.33
CA VAL A 101 3.54 -11.16 -24.62
C VAL A 101 4.78 -12.03 -24.45
N PHE A 102 5.73 -11.93 -25.37
CA PHE A 102 6.98 -12.68 -25.35
C PHE A 102 8.21 -11.77 -25.26
N SER A 103 8.42 -10.93 -26.25
CA SER A 103 9.59 -10.05 -26.31
C SER A 103 9.22 -8.58 -26.61
N ASP A 104 7.92 -8.32 -26.75
CA ASP A 104 7.41 -6.99 -27.03
C ASP A 104 7.48 -6.10 -25.80
N SER A 105 7.85 -4.85 -25.94
CA SER A 105 7.86 -3.91 -24.84
C SER A 105 6.45 -3.63 -24.33
N LEU A 106 6.27 -3.57 -23.00
CA LEU A 106 4.97 -3.32 -22.40
C LEU A 106 5.04 -2.10 -21.47
N VAL A 107 4.07 -1.20 -21.61
CA VAL A 107 3.93 -0.01 -20.77
C VAL A 107 2.58 -0.02 -20.08
N VAL A 108 2.59 0.04 -18.74
CA VAL A 108 1.39 0.23 -17.91
C VAL A 108 1.38 1.67 -17.42
N GLY A 109 0.39 2.44 -17.87
CA GLY A 109 0.17 3.80 -17.38
C GLY A 109 -0.94 3.81 -16.33
N PHE A 110 -0.71 4.45 -15.18
CA PHE A 110 -1.66 4.51 -14.08
C PHE A 110 -1.44 5.75 -13.21
N THR A 111 -2.46 6.18 -12.49
CA THR A 111 -2.38 7.28 -11.53
C THR A 111 -2.64 6.75 -10.13
N THR A 112 -1.75 7.05 -9.20
CA THR A 112 -1.87 6.70 -7.78
C THR A 112 -1.21 7.75 -6.89
N ARG A 113 -1.37 7.61 -5.57
CA ARG A 113 -0.72 8.45 -4.56
C ARG A 113 0.38 7.66 -3.87
N VAL A 114 1.51 8.31 -3.64
CA VAL A 114 2.63 7.75 -2.90
C VAL A 114 2.78 8.53 -1.59
N VAL A 115 2.89 7.80 -0.48
CA VAL A 115 2.92 8.39 0.86
C VAL A 115 4.24 8.09 1.59
N ASP A 116 4.95 7.04 1.20
CA ASP A 116 6.23 6.65 1.79
C ASP A 116 7.39 7.03 0.88
N ASN A 117 8.44 7.61 1.46
CA ASN A 117 9.67 7.84 0.72
C ASN A 117 10.37 6.52 0.40
N ALA A 118 11.00 6.45 -0.78
CA ALA A 118 11.63 5.24 -1.31
C ALA A 118 10.63 4.08 -1.51
N THR A 119 9.43 4.39 -1.99
CA THR A 119 8.40 3.40 -2.30
C THR A 119 8.82 2.48 -3.43
N LEU A 120 8.82 1.18 -3.18
CA LEU A 120 9.12 0.14 -4.16
C LEU A 120 7.86 -0.26 -4.95
N PHE A 121 7.93 -0.17 -6.26
CA PHE A 121 6.95 -0.73 -7.19
C PHE A 121 7.43 -2.10 -7.67
N SER A 122 6.90 -3.17 -7.09
CA SER A 122 7.31 -4.52 -7.47
C SER A 122 6.33 -5.11 -8.48
N VAL A 123 6.86 -5.69 -9.55
CA VAL A 123 6.06 -6.22 -10.66
C VAL A 123 6.39 -7.69 -10.88
N ASP A 124 5.35 -8.46 -11.12
CA ASP A 124 5.47 -9.84 -11.57
C ASP A 124 4.66 -10.02 -12.87
N VAL A 125 5.14 -10.86 -13.76
CA VAL A 125 4.41 -11.37 -14.92
C VAL A 125 3.82 -12.74 -14.61
N GLY A 126 2.68 -13.07 -15.19
CA GLY A 126 1.94 -14.30 -14.88
C GLY A 126 1.19 -14.87 -16.07
N ASP A 127 0.52 -15.99 -15.85
CA ASP A 127 -0.24 -16.72 -16.84
C ASP A 127 -1.68 -16.91 -16.37
N SER A 128 -2.66 -16.56 -17.20
CA SER A 128 -4.07 -16.73 -16.90
C SER A 128 -4.52 -18.19 -16.84
N GLU A 129 -3.82 -19.08 -17.53
CA GLU A 129 -4.10 -20.53 -17.53
C GLU A 129 -3.38 -21.25 -16.38
N ARG A 130 -2.31 -20.67 -15.85
CA ARG A 130 -1.50 -21.19 -14.73
C ARG A 130 -1.50 -20.18 -13.58
N LEU A 131 -2.63 -20.03 -12.89
CA LEU A 131 -2.91 -18.94 -11.93
C LEU A 131 -1.89 -18.81 -10.79
N GLY A 132 -1.18 -19.87 -10.43
CA GLY A 132 -0.15 -19.85 -9.39
C GLY A 132 1.23 -19.44 -9.88
N LEU A 133 1.44 -19.40 -11.19
CA LEU A 133 2.75 -19.12 -11.77
C LEU A 133 2.97 -17.61 -11.93
N TRP A 134 3.96 -17.10 -11.21
CA TRP A 134 4.40 -15.72 -11.28
C TRP A 134 5.93 -15.66 -11.38
N GLN A 135 6.42 -14.85 -12.28
CA GLN A 135 7.83 -14.57 -12.48
C GLN A 135 8.11 -13.10 -12.18
N ALA A 136 9.06 -12.84 -11.29
CA ALA A 136 9.43 -11.49 -10.90
C ALA A 136 10.09 -10.73 -12.06
N VAL A 137 9.78 -9.44 -12.15
CA VAL A 137 10.44 -8.49 -13.05
C VAL A 137 11.60 -7.85 -12.30
N GLU A 138 12.80 -7.97 -12.85
CA GLU A 138 14.01 -7.36 -12.30
C GLU A 138 14.05 -5.86 -12.59
N GLU A 139 14.83 -5.13 -11.84
CA GLU A 139 15.13 -3.72 -12.15
C GLU A 139 16.03 -3.63 -13.38
N VAL A 140 15.70 -2.74 -14.32
CA VAL A 140 16.56 -2.49 -15.49
C VAL A 140 17.92 -1.91 -15.08
N GLU A 141 17.93 -1.14 -14.01
CA GLU A 141 19.10 -0.58 -13.34
C GLU A 141 18.83 -0.45 -11.83
N ARG A 142 19.86 -0.27 -11.04
CA ARG A 142 19.70 -0.18 -9.58
C ARG A 142 18.68 0.90 -9.19
N GLN A 143 17.72 0.53 -8.34
CA GLN A 143 16.66 1.39 -7.84
C GLN A 143 15.68 1.91 -8.92
N ALA A 144 15.62 1.27 -10.08
CA ALA A 144 14.73 1.69 -11.17
C ALA A 144 13.23 1.57 -10.82
N ASN A 145 12.91 0.75 -9.82
CA ASN A 145 11.55 0.52 -9.34
C ASN A 145 11.21 1.30 -8.06
N ILE A 146 12.07 2.26 -7.65
CA ILE A 146 11.87 3.06 -6.45
C ILE A 146 11.45 4.48 -6.82
N VAL A 147 10.37 4.94 -6.18
CA VAL A 147 9.90 6.34 -6.24
C VAL A 147 10.26 7.05 -4.94
N TYR A 148 10.86 8.21 -5.07
CA TYR A 148 11.29 9.05 -3.96
C TYR A 148 10.33 10.23 -3.77
N LEU A 149 10.21 10.69 -2.53
CA LEU A 149 9.46 11.88 -2.14
C LEU A 149 10.43 12.96 -1.58
N PRO A 150 11.04 13.80 -2.43
CA PRO A 150 12.02 14.79 -1.99
C PRO A 150 11.47 15.77 -0.96
N ASP A 151 10.19 16.14 -1.08
CA ASP A 151 9.51 17.05 -0.16
C ASP A 151 9.41 16.48 1.26
N VAL A 152 9.21 15.18 1.38
CA VAL A 152 9.18 14.48 2.67
C VAL A 152 10.54 14.51 3.35
N VAL A 153 11.62 14.37 2.61
CA VAL A 153 12.98 14.41 3.17
C VAL A 153 13.33 15.79 3.69
N SER A 154 12.82 16.85 3.08
CA SER A 154 13.12 18.25 3.41
C SER A 154 12.16 18.89 4.42
N SER A 155 10.98 18.32 4.68
CA SER A 155 9.99 18.87 5.61
C SER A 155 10.13 18.27 7.03
N ASP A 156 9.74 19.02 8.06
CA ASP A 156 9.63 18.52 9.45
C ASP A 156 8.25 17.89 9.74
N VAL A 157 7.38 17.79 8.73
CA VAL A 157 6.02 17.23 8.84
C VAL A 157 6.11 15.71 8.85
N LEU A 158 5.61 15.09 9.91
CA LEU A 158 5.52 13.64 10.08
C LEU A 158 4.08 13.13 9.98
N ILE A 159 3.08 13.99 10.19
CA ILE A 159 1.65 13.66 10.17
C ILE A 159 0.97 14.41 9.05
N GLY A 160 0.40 13.71 8.07
CA GLY A 160 -0.41 14.30 7.00
C GLY A 160 -1.85 13.85 7.03
N ASP A 161 -2.71 14.66 6.38
CA ASP A 161 -4.12 14.35 6.08
C ASP A 161 -4.97 13.90 7.27
N LEU A 162 -4.71 14.44 8.48
CA LEU A 162 -5.49 14.10 9.66
C LEU A 162 -6.97 14.48 9.44
N SER A 163 -7.79 13.45 9.30
CA SER A 163 -9.24 13.51 9.21
C SER A 163 -9.88 12.90 10.45
N VAL A 164 -10.84 13.61 11.04
CA VAL A 164 -11.66 13.15 12.16
C VAL A 164 -13.13 13.26 11.73
N ALA A 165 -13.78 12.13 11.52
CA ALA A 165 -15.14 12.10 10.97
C ALA A 165 -16.02 11.00 11.61
N PRO A 166 -17.31 11.28 11.86
CA PRO A 166 -17.98 12.57 11.71
C PRO A 166 -17.46 13.62 12.72
N GLY A 167 -17.62 14.92 12.45
CA GLY A 167 -17.19 15.98 13.38
C GLY A 167 -17.99 16.02 14.69
N ALA A 168 -19.16 15.38 14.72
CA ALA A 168 -19.99 15.12 15.89
C ALA A 168 -20.57 13.70 15.80
N PHE A 169 -20.63 12.98 16.92
CA PHE A 169 -21.16 11.62 16.98
C PHE A 169 -22.05 11.40 18.19
N THR A 170 -22.90 10.38 18.11
CA THR A 170 -23.93 10.06 19.08
C THR A 170 -23.90 8.57 19.39
N PRO A 171 -23.11 8.09 20.37
CA PRO A 171 -22.94 6.66 20.65
C PRO A 171 -24.18 6.10 21.38
N ASN A 172 -25.30 5.99 20.68
CA ASN A 172 -26.58 5.50 21.19
C ASN A 172 -26.90 4.06 20.74
N GLY A 173 -26.07 3.46 19.88
CA GLY A 173 -26.18 2.09 19.40
C GLY A 173 -27.22 1.90 18.28
N ASP A 174 -27.62 2.97 17.58
CA ASP A 174 -28.57 2.91 16.46
C ASP A 174 -27.90 2.60 15.10
N GLY A 175 -26.57 2.52 15.06
CA GLY A 175 -25.75 2.26 13.88
C GLY A 175 -25.45 3.50 13.05
N VAL A 176 -25.82 4.70 13.52
CA VAL A 176 -25.59 5.96 12.81
C VAL A 176 -24.72 6.90 13.64
N ASN A 177 -23.51 7.17 13.21
CA ASN A 177 -22.56 8.03 13.92
C ASN A 177 -22.29 7.59 15.37
N ASP A 178 -22.27 6.29 15.63
CA ASP A 178 -21.99 5.74 16.97
C ASP A 178 -20.51 5.83 17.35
N GLU A 179 -19.63 6.03 16.37
CA GLU A 179 -18.19 6.14 16.58
C GLU A 179 -17.58 7.24 15.70
N ILE A 180 -16.43 7.71 16.13
CA ILE A 180 -15.57 8.60 15.34
C ILE A 180 -14.45 7.79 14.70
N ASN A 181 -14.20 8.08 13.42
CA ASN A 181 -13.08 7.53 12.67
C ASN A 181 -11.99 8.60 12.55
N ILE A 182 -10.78 8.24 12.97
CA ILE A 182 -9.59 9.09 12.92
C ILE A 182 -8.63 8.45 11.92
N ARG A 183 -8.34 9.16 10.83
CA ARG A 183 -7.45 8.69 9.76
C ARG A 183 -6.37 9.71 9.51
N PHE A 184 -5.14 9.27 9.32
CA PHE A 184 -4.01 10.11 8.95
C PHE A 184 -2.92 9.27 8.29
N THR A 185 -2.00 9.96 7.60
CA THR A 185 -0.82 9.33 7.01
C THR A 185 0.41 9.71 7.81
N VAL A 186 1.29 8.74 8.02
CA VAL A 186 2.60 8.95 8.68
C VAL A 186 3.68 8.98 7.63
N TYR A 187 4.48 10.03 7.62
CA TYR A 187 5.60 10.21 6.71
C TYR A 187 6.95 9.96 7.39
N LYS A 188 7.96 9.56 6.64
CA LYS A 188 9.38 9.48 7.07
C LYS A 188 9.78 8.44 8.10
N VAL A 189 9.08 7.37 8.33
CA VAL A 189 9.37 6.66 9.54
C VAL A 189 9.79 5.22 9.38
N ASP A 190 10.98 4.92 9.91
CA ASP A 190 11.33 3.60 10.42
C ASP A 190 10.56 3.35 11.74
N GLN A 191 9.26 2.98 11.60
CA GLN A 191 8.38 2.49 12.67
C GLN A 191 8.20 3.34 13.94
N PRO A 192 7.75 4.59 13.93
CA PRO A 192 7.14 5.14 15.12
C PRO A 192 5.71 4.66 15.23
N VAL A 193 5.35 4.27 16.41
CA VAL A 193 3.95 4.05 16.77
C VAL A 193 3.35 5.41 17.14
N PRO A 194 2.36 5.91 16.36
CA PRO A 194 1.67 7.13 16.73
C PRO A 194 0.93 6.96 18.04
N GLU A 195 1.00 7.96 18.91
CA GLU A 195 0.16 8.03 20.08
C GLU A 195 -1.08 8.87 19.75
N VAL A 196 -2.25 8.25 19.78
CA VAL A 196 -3.54 8.91 19.54
C VAL A 196 -4.33 8.99 20.83
N THR A 197 -4.59 10.20 21.30
CA THR A 197 -5.30 10.45 22.55
C THR A 197 -6.51 11.35 22.34
N ILE A 198 -7.56 11.09 23.10
CA ILE A 198 -8.71 11.98 23.24
C ILE A 198 -8.58 12.73 24.56
N CYS A 199 -8.66 14.04 24.49
CA CYS A 199 -8.57 14.92 25.65
C CYS A 199 -9.86 15.73 25.83
N ASP A 200 -10.19 16.04 27.07
CA ASP A 200 -11.21 17.05 27.36
C ASP A 200 -10.66 18.46 27.08
N MET A 201 -11.52 19.49 27.15
CA MET A 201 -11.15 20.87 26.88
C MET A 201 -10.15 21.45 27.88
N SER A 202 -9.88 20.77 29.00
CA SER A 202 -8.82 21.13 29.94
C SER A 202 -7.46 20.51 29.58
N GLY A 203 -7.40 19.66 28.53
CA GLY A 203 -6.21 18.95 28.10
C GLY A 203 -5.94 17.64 28.84
N ARG A 204 -6.87 17.20 29.69
CA ARG A 204 -6.76 15.90 30.39
C ARG A 204 -7.12 14.78 29.42
N VAL A 205 -6.25 13.78 29.29
CA VAL A 205 -6.51 12.57 28.51
C VAL A 205 -7.68 11.79 29.12
N VAL A 206 -8.68 11.49 28.31
CA VAL A 206 -9.85 10.69 28.67
C VAL A 206 -9.84 9.30 28.01
N ALA A 207 -9.20 9.17 26.86
CA ALA A 207 -8.99 7.88 26.20
C ALA A 207 -7.68 7.87 25.41
N THR A 208 -7.03 6.71 25.40
CA THR A 208 -5.86 6.39 24.55
C THR A 208 -6.26 5.32 23.57
N LEU A 209 -6.12 5.61 22.27
CA LEU A 209 -6.62 4.74 21.22
C LEU A 209 -5.54 3.79 20.71
N SER A 210 -5.94 2.55 20.43
CA SER A 210 -5.09 1.55 19.81
C SER A 210 -5.30 1.52 18.31
N GLU A 211 -4.24 1.26 17.56
CA GLU A 211 -4.27 1.14 16.10
C GLU A 211 -5.08 -0.09 15.67
N THR A 212 -5.89 0.06 14.61
CA THR A 212 -6.66 -1.04 14.02
C THR A 212 -5.94 -1.73 12.86
N ASP A 213 -4.99 -1.03 12.19
CA ASP A 213 -4.27 -1.55 11.03
C ASP A 213 -2.79 -1.08 11.02
N ALA A 214 -1.87 -1.99 10.73
CA ALA A 214 -0.41 -1.75 10.73
C ALA A 214 0.12 -1.31 9.36
N THR A 215 -0.49 -0.27 8.75
CA THR A 215 -0.05 0.32 7.47
C THR A 215 0.39 1.78 7.66
N SER A 216 1.01 2.39 6.65
CA SER A 216 1.33 3.84 6.67
C SER A 216 0.09 4.73 6.75
N ALA A 217 -1.04 4.28 6.21
CA ALA A 217 -2.35 4.88 6.45
C ALA A 217 -2.90 4.38 7.78
N LYS A 218 -2.92 5.24 8.78
CA LYS A 218 -3.33 4.92 10.16
C LYS A 218 -4.82 5.11 10.33
N HIS A 219 -5.47 4.16 11.01
CA HIS A 219 -6.89 4.20 11.30
C HIS A 219 -7.16 3.86 12.77
N TYR A 220 -7.85 4.76 13.45
CA TYR A 220 -8.26 4.62 14.85
C TYR A 220 -9.76 4.91 14.96
N ARG A 221 -10.39 4.36 16.00
CA ARG A 221 -11.81 4.57 16.29
C ARG A 221 -12.00 4.92 17.73
N TRP A 222 -13.01 5.74 18.01
CA TRP A 222 -13.47 6.03 19.36
C TRP A 222 -14.99 6.03 19.42
N ASP A 223 -15.54 5.22 20.31
CA ASP A 223 -16.96 5.00 20.57
C ASP A 223 -17.50 5.83 21.74
N GLY A 224 -16.71 6.75 22.28
CA GLY A 224 -17.07 7.56 23.44
C GLY A 224 -16.71 6.93 24.79
N ILE A 225 -16.15 5.71 24.82
CA ILE A 225 -15.73 5.08 26.07
C ILE A 225 -14.37 5.61 26.49
N MET A 226 -14.25 6.01 27.76
CA MET A 226 -13.00 6.47 28.38
C MET A 226 -12.15 5.29 28.84
N ASP A 227 -10.85 5.52 29.12
CA ASP A 227 -9.92 4.48 29.64
C ASP A 227 -10.38 3.83 30.94
N ASN A 228 -11.25 4.49 31.70
CA ASN A 228 -11.85 3.94 32.92
C ASN A 228 -13.09 3.05 32.65
N GLY A 229 -13.45 2.82 31.38
CA GLY A 229 -14.61 2.03 30.97
C GLY A 229 -15.97 2.74 31.06
N GLN A 230 -16.00 4.02 31.40
CA GLN A 230 -17.25 4.81 31.46
C GLN A 230 -17.44 5.60 30.17
N MET A 231 -18.70 5.85 29.81
CA MET A 231 -19.04 6.75 28.73
C MET A 231 -18.66 8.19 29.07
N ALA A 232 -18.00 8.85 28.13
CA ALA A 232 -17.63 10.26 28.25
C ALA A 232 -18.89 11.15 28.24
N SER A 233 -18.86 12.27 28.98
CA SER A 233 -19.99 13.20 29.01
C SER A 233 -20.14 13.93 27.67
N PRO A 234 -21.39 14.32 27.26
CA PRO A 234 -21.57 15.15 26.09
C PRO A 234 -20.75 16.44 26.18
N GLY A 235 -20.11 16.82 25.07
CA GLY A 235 -19.27 18.00 25.04
C GLY A 235 -18.27 17.99 23.89
N MET A 236 -17.37 18.97 23.94
CA MET A 236 -16.26 19.08 23.01
C MET A 236 -15.04 18.37 23.55
N TYR A 237 -14.35 17.67 22.67
CA TYR A 237 -13.11 16.95 22.92
C TYR A 237 -12.06 17.31 21.88
N LEU A 238 -10.81 16.99 22.18
CA LEU A 238 -9.67 17.17 21.28
C LEU A 238 -9.06 15.81 20.98
N CYS A 239 -9.02 15.43 19.72
CA CYS A 239 -8.17 14.34 19.25
C CYS A 239 -6.77 14.89 19.03
N LYS A 240 -5.80 14.33 19.71
CA LYS A 240 -4.39 14.67 19.61
C LYS A 240 -3.61 13.47 19.07
N VAL A 241 -2.89 13.67 17.99
CA VAL A 241 -1.98 12.69 17.39
C VAL A 241 -0.57 13.19 17.60
N ASN A 242 0.27 12.39 18.25
CA ASN A 242 1.68 12.65 18.47
C ASN A 242 2.53 11.59 17.78
N ILE A 243 3.61 12.00 17.13
CA ILE A 243 4.65 11.09 16.63
C ILE A 243 6.00 11.58 17.10
N GLY A 244 6.76 10.67 17.71
CA GLY A 244 8.17 10.86 18.01
C GLY A 244 9.03 10.00 17.11
N ALA A 245 9.94 10.61 16.35
CA ALA A 245 10.90 9.91 15.53
C ALA A 245 12.32 10.43 15.78
N ALA A 246 13.33 9.68 15.33
CA ALA A 246 14.71 10.14 15.38
C ALA A 246 14.94 11.45 14.58
N SER A 247 14.07 11.73 13.59
CA SER A 247 14.07 12.94 12.76
C SER A 247 13.35 14.14 13.38
N GLY A 248 12.64 13.96 14.51
CA GLY A 248 11.87 15.02 15.17
C GLY A 248 10.56 14.52 15.79
N ASN A 249 9.81 15.45 16.38
CA ASN A 249 8.48 15.20 16.92
C ASN A 249 7.46 16.04 16.19
N ASP A 250 6.32 15.46 15.85
CA ASP A 250 5.19 16.17 15.27
C ASP A 250 3.90 15.91 16.07
N SER A 251 3.03 16.90 16.13
CA SER A 251 1.78 16.83 16.89
C SER A 251 0.69 17.61 16.20
N VAL A 252 -0.42 16.94 15.90
CA VAL A 252 -1.59 17.56 15.28
C VAL A 252 -2.82 17.37 16.17
N VAL A 253 -3.67 18.40 16.27
CA VAL A 253 -4.88 18.39 17.08
C VAL A 253 -6.10 18.70 16.22
N ARG A 254 -7.21 18.00 16.45
CA ARG A 254 -8.53 18.25 15.86
C ARG A 254 -9.61 18.20 16.94
N SER A 255 -10.60 19.09 16.80
CA SER A 255 -11.77 19.08 17.68
C SER A 255 -12.83 18.10 17.18
N LEU A 256 -13.58 17.54 18.11
CA LEU A 256 -14.73 16.68 17.85
C LEU A 256 -15.81 16.91 18.92
N ALA A 257 -17.05 16.56 18.63
CA ALA A 257 -18.16 16.71 19.56
C ALA A 257 -18.83 15.36 19.83
N LEU A 258 -19.13 15.11 21.10
CA LEU A 258 -19.97 14.00 21.55
C LEU A 258 -21.31 14.55 21.99
N ALA A 259 -22.40 14.00 21.49
CA ALA A 259 -23.77 14.33 21.84
C ALA A 259 -24.57 13.05 22.17
N TYR A 260 -25.75 13.21 22.80
CA TYR A 260 -26.69 12.12 23.03
C TYR A 260 -28.07 12.50 22.44
#